data_d32d20902de32ea6640dd259f42308ec
#
_entry.id   d32d20902de32ea6640dd259f42308ec
#
_cell.length_a   1.000
_cell.length_b   1.000
_cell.length_c   1.000
_cell.angle_alpha   90.00
_cell.angle_beta   90.00
_cell.angle_gamma   90.00
#
_symmetry.space_group_name_H-M   'P 1'
#
loop_
_entity.id
_entity.type
_entity.pdbx_description
1 polymer ?
#
loop_
_entity_poly.entity_id
_entity_poly.type
_entity_poly.pdbx_seq_one_letter_code
_entity_poly.pdbx_strand_id
1 'polypeptide(L)'
;DMNRYVKKFISDNYETVLGPSVFMMLCSNLPYPIMTPQIEDIMKDAPYSFRMNKMVKEFISKAKENMQLIEEHQRLEQNVSVGN
;
A
#
# COMPACT_ATOMS: atom_id res chain seq x y z
N ASP A 1 -18.69 6.71 -2.59
CA ASP A 1 -17.67 6.99 -3.57
C ASP A 1 -16.86 5.74 -3.89
N MET A 2 -16.08 5.80 -4.94
CA MET A 2 -15.38 4.64 -5.48
C MET A 2 -14.39 4.03 -4.47
N ASN A 3 -13.66 4.87 -3.76
CA ASN A 3 -12.68 4.39 -2.77
C ASN A 3 -13.35 3.60 -1.65
N ARG A 4 -14.47 4.08 -1.18
CA ARG A 4 -15.23 3.39 -0.13
C ARG A 4 -15.77 2.06 -0.64
N TYR A 5 -16.23 2.05 -1.87
CA TYR A 5 -16.75 0.84 -2.51
C TYR A 5 -15.69 -0.24 -2.61
N VAL A 6 -14.51 0.14 -3.10
CA VAL A 6 -13.39 -0.78 -3.26
C VAL A 6 -12.95 -1.31 -1.89
N LYS A 7 -12.82 -0.42 -0.91
CA LYS A 7 -12.45 -0.83 0.45
C LYS A 7 -13.45 -1.83 1.01
N LYS A 8 -14.74 -1.54 0.85
CA LYS A 8 -15.78 -2.42 1.37
C LYS A 8 -15.72 -3.80 0.70
N PHE A 9 -15.55 -3.82 -0.62
CA PHE A 9 -15.44 -5.09 -1.33
C PHE A 9 -14.27 -5.91 -0.83
N ILE A 10 -13.11 -5.30 -0.69
CA ILE A 10 -11.91 -6.00 -0.23
C ILE A 10 -12.11 -6.49 1.20
N SER A 11 -12.64 -5.65 2.09
CA SER A 11 -12.83 -6.04 3.48
C SER A 11 -13.86 -7.14 3.65
N ASP A 12 -14.89 -7.14 2.82
CA ASP A 12 -15.90 -8.22 2.85
C ASP A 12 -15.34 -9.54 2.31
N ASN A 13 -14.22 -9.49 1.61
CA ASN A 13 -13.63 -10.65 0.93
C ASN A 13 -12.17 -10.90 1.32
N TYR A 14 -11.73 -10.40 2.46
CA TYR A 14 -10.34 -10.56 2.90
C TYR A 14 -9.85 -12.00 2.84
N GLU A 15 -10.71 -12.94 3.23
CA GLU A 15 -10.30 -14.33 3.40
C GLU A 15 -10.66 -15.21 2.21
N THR A 16 -11.06 -14.59 1.11
CA THR A 16 -11.32 -15.30 -0.15
C THR A 16 -10.27 -14.91 -1.17
N VAL A 17 -10.29 -15.58 -2.32
CA VAL A 17 -9.38 -15.24 -3.42
C VAL A 17 -9.68 -13.85 -3.97
N LEU A 18 -10.94 -13.40 -3.85
CA LEU A 18 -11.37 -12.13 -4.43
C LEU A 18 -10.74 -10.92 -3.76
N GLY A 19 -10.62 -10.94 -2.43
CA GLY A 19 -10.04 -9.82 -1.71
C GLY A 19 -8.63 -9.48 -2.16
N PRO A 20 -7.69 -10.43 -2.07
CA PRO A 20 -6.32 -10.18 -2.54
C PRO A 20 -6.25 -9.83 -4.02
N SER A 21 -7.08 -10.46 -4.85
CA SER A 21 -7.07 -10.20 -6.30
C SER A 21 -7.47 -8.75 -6.60
N VAL A 22 -8.55 -8.28 -5.99
CA VAL A 22 -9.00 -6.90 -6.20
C VAL A 22 -7.99 -5.91 -5.60
N PHE A 23 -7.41 -6.24 -4.45
CA PHE A 23 -6.36 -5.43 -3.86
C PHE A 23 -5.18 -5.25 -4.82
N MET A 24 -4.74 -6.33 -5.45
CA MET A 24 -3.64 -6.26 -6.41
C MET A 24 -4.01 -5.47 -7.66
N MET A 25 -5.27 -5.55 -8.09
CA MET A 25 -5.75 -4.70 -9.18
C MET A 25 -5.70 -3.22 -8.81
N LEU A 26 -6.11 -2.90 -7.60
CA LEU A 26 -6.02 -1.53 -7.09
C LEU A 26 -4.57 -1.05 -7.09
N CYS A 27 -3.66 -1.88 -6.60
CA CYS A 27 -2.24 -1.55 -6.52
C CYS A 27 -1.60 -1.39 -7.89
N SER A 28 -2.09 -2.11 -8.89
CA SER A 28 -1.52 -2.05 -10.24
C SER A 28 -1.76 -0.70 -10.93
N ASN A 29 -2.64 0.13 -10.39
CA ASN A 29 -2.86 1.48 -10.91
C ASN A 29 -1.78 2.46 -10.47
N LEU A 30 -0.94 2.07 -9.53
CA LEU A 30 0.14 2.92 -9.07
C LEU A 30 1.35 2.80 -10.01
N PRO A 31 2.11 3.88 -10.21
CA PRO A 31 3.30 3.82 -11.08
C PRO A 31 4.39 2.90 -10.52
N TYR A 32 4.43 2.75 -9.21
CA TYR A 32 5.35 1.83 -8.52
C TYR A 32 4.76 1.55 -7.13
N PRO A 33 5.19 0.50 -6.44
CA PRO A 33 4.63 0.18 -5.13
C PRO A 33 4.91 1.29 -4.11
N ILE A 34 3.83 1.87 -3.58
CA ILE A 34 3.90 2.86 -2.50
C ILE A 34 2.71 2.65 -1.58
N MET A 35 2.84 3.14 -0.35
CA MET A 35 1.71 3.14 0.58
C MET A 35 0.90 4.41 0.36
N THR A 36 -0.37 4.25 0.06
CA THR A 36 -1.31 5.38 -0.05
C THR A 36 -2.24 5.34 1.15
N PRO A 37 -2.92 6.45 1.47
CA PRO A 37 -3.90 6.42 2.56
C PRO A 37 -4.97 5.36 2.36
N GLN A 38 -5.38 5.12 1.12
CA GLN A 38 -6.37 4.08 0.82
C GLN A 38 -5.84 2.68 1.15
N ILE A 39 -4.59 2.40 0.76
CA ILE A 39 -3.97 1.10 1.03
C ILE A 39 -3.76 0.92 2.53
N GLU A 40 -3.30 1.95 3.22
CA GLU A 40 -3.13 1.90 4.67
C GLU A 40 -4.44 1.60 5.37
N ASP A 41 -5.53 2.22 4.91
CA ASP A 41 -6.84 2.02 5.48
C ASP A 41 -7.31 0.57 5.30
N ILE A 42 -7.06 -0.01 4.13
CA ILE A 42 -7.39 -1.42 3.87
C ILE A 42 -6.57 -2.34 4.78
N MET A 43 -5.28 -2.09 4.87
CA MET A 43 -4.38 -2.94 5.66
C MET A 43 -4.61 -2.82 7.16
N LYS A 44 -5.15 -1.71 7.62
CA LYS A 44 -5.41 -1.46 9.03
C LYS A 44 -6.32 -2.54 9.64
N ASP A 45 -7.35 -2.92 8.91
CA ASP A 45 -8.35 -3.88 9.38
C ASP A 45 -8.12 -5.29 8.83
N ALA A 46 -7.05 -5.49 8.06
CA ALA A 46 -6.83 -6.76 7.38
C ALA A 46 -6.46 -7.87 8.36
N PRO A 47 -7.08 -9.06 8.23
CA PRO A 47 -6.73 -10.21 9.06
C PRO A 47 -5.37 -10.78 8.64
N TYR A 48 -4.84 -11.64 9.50
CA TYR A 48 -3.53 -12.26 9.28
C TYR A 48 -3.44 -12.97 7.94
N SER A 49 -4.48 -13.71 7.57
CA SER A 49 -4.50 -14.46 6.30
C SER A 49 -4.31 -13.55 5.08
N PHE A 50 -4.96 -12.38 5.10
CA PHE A 50 -4.80 -11.40 4.02
C PHE A 50 -3.40 -10.79 4.02
N ARG A 51 -2.91 -10.42 5.20
CA ARG A 51 -1.58 -9.80 5.33
C ARG A 51 -0.46 -10.74 4.90
N MET A 52 -0.66 -12.03 5.10
CA MET A 52 0.34 -13.05 4.77
C MET A 52 0.17 -13.64 3.38
N ASN A 53 -0.87 -13.23 2.66
CA ASN A 53 -0.99 -13.60 1.26
C ASN A 53 0.28 -13.16 0.53
N LYS A 54 0.86 -14.07 -0.24
CA LYS A 54 2.17 -13.84 -0.85
C LYS A 54 2.24 -12.54 -1.65
N MET A 55 1.25 -12.30 -2.51
CA MET A 55 1.23 -11.11 -3.37
C MET A 55 1.04 -9.83 -2.54
N VAL A 56 0.14 -9.87 -1.57
CA VAL A 56 -0.12 -8.72 -0.71
C VAL A 56 1.13 -8.41 0.11
N LYS A 57 1.73 -9.41 0.71
CA LYS A 57 2.92 -9.24 1.53
C LYS A 57 4.08 -8.66 0.72
N GLU A 58 4.32 -9.18 -0.46
CA GLU A 58 5.39 -8.70 -1.32
C GLU A 58 5.17 -7.24 -1.71
N PHE A 59 3.93 -6.89 -2.08
CA PHE A 59 3.62 -5.51 -2.43
C PHE A 59 3.85 -4.56 -1.25
N ILE A 60 3.32 -4.90 -0.09
CA ILE A 60 3.44 -4.04 1.10
C ILE A 60 4.90 -3.88 1.50
N SER A 61 5.67 -4.94 1.44
CA SER A 61 7.10 -4.89 1.76
C SER A 61 7.84 -3.93 0.82
N LYS A 62 7.56 -4.04 -0.47
CA LYS A 62 8.18 -3.18 -1.48
C LYS A 62 7.72 -1.73 -1.33
N ALA A 63 6.46 -1.54 -1.03
CA ALA A 63 5.90 -0.20 -0.83
C ALA A 63 6.55 0.50 0.35
N LYS A 64 6.74 -0.20 1.46
CA LYS A 64 7.40 0.36 2.63
C LYS A 64 8.86 0.70 2.35
N GLU A 65 9.56 -0.16 1.62
CA GLU A 65 10.93 0.09 1.21
C GLU A 65 11.02 1.37 0.37
N ASN A 66 10.12 1.50 -0.60
CA ASN A 66 10.10 2.69 -1.46
C ASN A 66 9.77 3.95 -0.68
N MET A 67 8.88 3.86 0.30
CA MET A 67 8.53 5.02 1.13
C MET A 67 9.73 5.49 1.96
N GLN A 68 10.53 4.55 2.46
CA GLN A 68 11.76 4.91 3.18
C GLN A 68 12.74 5.63 2.27
N LEU A 69 12.88 5.16 1.04
CA LEU A 69 13.77 5.80 0.07
C LEU A 69 13.31 7.22 -0.27
N ILE A 70 12.00 7.40 -0.42
CA ILE A 70 11.43 8.72 -0.71
C ILE A 70 11.68 9.67 0.46
N GLU A 71 11.44 9.24 1.69
CA GLU A 71 11.67 10.04 2.88
C GLU A 71 13.13 10.43 3.00
N GLU A 72 14.02 9.49 2.76
CA GLU A 72 15.45 9.73 2.83
C GLU A 72 15.89 10.76 1.81
N HIS A 73 15.36 10.63 0.58
CA HIS A 73 15.66 11.58 -0.48
C HIS A 73 15.18 12.99 -0.14
N GLN A 74 13.97 13.11 0.39
CA GLN A 74 13.42 14.40 0.80
C GLN A 74 14.24 15.03 1.91
N ARG A 75 14.69 14.23 2.88
CA ARG A 75 15.52 14.73 3.96
C ARG A 75 16.87 15.25 3.46
N LEU A 76 17.47 14.53 2.52
CA LEU A 76 18.73 14.97 1.91
C LEU A 76 18.57 16.27 1.13
N GLU A 77 17.48 16.41 0.39
CA GLU A 77 17.18 17.64 -0.33
C GLU A 77 17.02 18.82 0.61
N GLN A 78 16.33 18.63 1.73
CA GLN A 78 16.17 19.67 2.73
C GLN A 78 17.50 20.10 3.33
N ASN A 79 18.36 19.13 3.62
CA ASN A 79 19.69 19.42 4.17
C ASN A 79 20.53 20.23 3.19
N VAL A 80 20.46 19.88 1.91
CA VAL A 80 21.19 20.60 0.86
C VAL A 80 20.68 22.04 0.76
N SER A 81 19.35 22.22 0.78
CA SER A 81 18.74 23.55 0.73
C SER A 81 19.15 24.41 1.91
N VAL A 82 19.19 23.84 3.11
CA VAL A 82 19.55 24.54 4.33
C VAL A 82 21.04 24.85 4.34
N GLY A 83 21.85 23.97 3.78
CA GLY A 83 23.29 24.11 3.72
C GLY A 83 23.78 25.26 2.83
N ASN A 84 22.89 25.77 2.00
CA ASN A 84 23.19 26.91 1.15
C ASN A 84 22.79 28.21 1.84
#